data_04b730d8e80cc15e4a7d54ba3ec33e86
#
_entry.id   04b730d8e80cc15e4a7d54ba3ec33e86
#
_cell.length_a   1.000
_cell.length_b   1.000
_cell.length_c   1.000
_cell.angle_alpha   90.00
_cell.angle_beta   90.00
_cell.angle_gamma   90.00
#
_symmetry.space_group_name_H-M   'P 1'
#
loop_
_entity.id
_entity.type
_entity.pdbx_description
1 polymer ?
#
loop_
_entity_poly.entity_id
_entity_poly.type
_entity_poly.pdbx_seq_one_letter_code
_entity_poly.pdbx_strand_id
1 'polypeptide(L)'
;MRDDRERLRDVLEAIERIEKYAVRGQQALASEDLLQTWVVHHLMIIGEACRALSPDFRTKHPAEVWVLAAGLRNVIVHEYFGIDVEVVWNVIEHDLPALKKRVWEILAQEA
;
A
#
# COMPACT_ATOMS: atom_id res chain seq x y z
N MET A 1 -8.73 -19.30 6.14
CA MET A 1 -8.38 -18.53 4.94
C MET A 1 -8.97 -17.13 5.03
N ARG A 2 -8.18 -16.11 4.73
CA ARG A 2 -8.68 -14.73 4.80
C ARG A 2 -9.57 -14.43 3.60
N ASP A 3 -10.69 -13.76 3.84
CA ASP A 3 -11.58 -13.33 2.77
C ASP A 3 -11.18 -11.95 2.23
N ASP A 4 -11.88 -11.48 1.20
CA ASP A 4 -11.54 -10.21 0.56
C ASP A 4 -11.68 -9.02 1.52
N ARG A 5 -12.71 -9.02 2.39
CA ARG A 5 -12.88 -7.94 3.37
C ARG A 5 -11.71 -7.88 4.34
N GLU A 6 -11.27 -9.02 4.82
CA GLU A 6 -10.13 -9.09 5.74
C GLU A 6 -8.86 -8.58 5.06
N ARG A 7 -8.67 -8.94 3.79
CA ARG A 7 -7.52 -8.45 3.03
C ARG A 7 -7.56 -6.94 2.82
N LEU A 8 -8.74 -6.38 2.55
CA LEU A 8 -8.90 -4.94 2.45
C LEU A 8 -8.61 -4.24 3.77
N ARG A 9 -9.00 -4.84 4.89
CA ARG A 9 -8.66 -4.31 6.22
C ARG A 9 -7.16 -4.37 6.48
N ASP A 10 -6.50 -5.42 6.01
CA ASP A 10 -5.03 -5.50 6.10
C ASP A 10 -4.37 -4.36 5.33
N VAL A 11 -4.91 -4.02 4.16
CA VAL A 11 -4.43 -2.88 3.37
C VAL A 11 -4.57 -1.59 4.16
N LEU A 12 -5.77 -1.34 4.73
CA LEU A 12 -6.00 -0.13 5.53
C LEU A 12 -5.06 -0.05 6.72
N GLU A 13 -4.90 -1.14 7.45
CA GLU A 13 -4.02 -1.16 8.61
C GLU A 13 -2.58 -0.85 8.21
N ALA A 14 -2.10 -1.44 7.12
CA ALA A 14 -0.75 -1.18 6.64
C ALA A 14 -0.57 0.28 6.22
N ILE A 15 -1.55 0.87 5.54
CA ILE A 15 -1.52 2.28 5.17
C ILE A 15 -1.43 3.16 6.42
N GLU A 16 -2.25 2.89 7.42
CA GLU A 16 -2.27 3.66 8.67
C GLU A 16 -0.94 3.57 9.40
N ARG A 17 -0.30 2.40 9.39
CA ARG A 17 1.01 2.22 10.01
C ARG A 17 2.10 2.99 9.26
N ILE A 18 2.02 3.10 7.94
CA ILE A 18 2.92 3.94 7.16
C ILE A 18 2.68 5.41 7.51
N GLU A 19 1.40 5.83 7.51
CA GLU A 19 1.03 7.23 7.80
C GLU A 19 1.50 7.69 9.17
N LYS A 20 1.48 6.80 10.14
CA LYS A 20 1.90 7.12 11.50
C LYS A 20 3.30 7.73 11.56
N TYR A 21 4.20 7.24 10.72
CA TYR A 21 5.58 7.72 10.70
C TYR A 21 5.89 8.63 9.52
N ALA A 22 5.03 8.64 8.49
CA ALA A 22 5.22 9.51 7.33
C ALA A 22 5.10 10.99 7.69
N VAL A 23 4.45 11.32 8.78
CA VAL A 23 4.39 12.70 9.30
C VAL A 23 5.77 13.29 9.58
N ARG A 24 6.79 12.45 9.72
CA ARG A 24 8.17 12.90 9.94
C ARG A 24 8.82 13.46 8.67
N GLY A 25 8.20 13.25 7.52
CA GLY A 25 8.61 13.87 6.26
C GLY A 25 9.58 13.08 5.43
N GLN A 26 9.80 13.57 4.21
CA GLN A 26 10.64 12.90 3.22
C GLN A 26 12.10 12.82 3.66
N GLN A 27 12.61 13.84 4.34
CA GLN A 27 13.99 13.81 4.79
C GLN A 27 14.25 12.74 5.84
N ALA A 28 13.28 12.52 6.74
CA ALA A 28 13.39 11.43 7.71
C ALA A 28 13.42 10.09 6.99
N LEU A 29 12.58 9.89 5.99
CA LEU A 29 12.60 8.68 5.18
C LEU A 29 13.97 8.49 4.50
N ALA A 30 14.55 9.57 3.98
CA ALA A 30 15.84 9.51 3.29
C ALA A 30 17.01 9.15 4.22
N SER A 31 16.92 9.52 5.50
CA SER A 31 18.05 9.41 6.43
C SER A 31 17.94 8.30 7.47
N GLU A 32 16.77 7.69 7.64
CA GLU A 32 16.56 6.71 8.71
C GLU A 32 16.27 5.32 8.16
N ASP A 33 17.23 4.42 8.30
CA ASP A 33 17.11 3.05 7.82
C ASP A 33 15.92 2.32 8.42
N LEU A 34 15.64 2.54 9.71
CA LEU A 34 14.50 1.91 10.35
C LEU A 34 13.18 2.36 9.74
N LEU A 35 13.07 3.63 9.41
CA LEU A 35 11.87 4.15 8.78
C LEU A 35 11.70 3.58 7.38
N GLN A 36 12.79 3.49 6.62
CA GLN A 36 12.76 2.86 5.29
C GLN A 36 12.27 1.41 5.39
N THR A 37 12.82 0.65 6.32
CA THR A 37 12.44 -0.75 6.53
C THR A 37 10.97 -0.87 6.91
N TRP A 38 10.49 -0.01 7.79
CA TRP A 38 9.09 0.02 8.22
C TRP A 38 8.15 0.26 7.03
N VAL A 39 8.46 1.27 6.24
CA VAL A 39 7.62 1.65 5.09
C VAL A 39 7.61 0.51 4.06
N VAL A 40 8.78 0.00 3.68
CA VAL A 40 8.88 -1.08 2.70
C VAL A 40 8.13 -2.33 3.16
N HIS A 41 8.28 -2.71 4.43
CA HIS A 41 7.58 -3.86 4.98
C HIS A 41 6.07 -3.73 4.82
N HIS A 42 5.52 -2.55 5.11
CA HIS A 42 4.07 -2.34 5.00
C HIS A 42 3.61 -2.20 3.55
N LEU A 43 4.44 -1.66 2.66
CA LEU A 43 4.15 -1.67 1.22
C LEU A 43 4.07 -3.10 0.69
N MET A 44 4.93 -4.01 1.19
CA MET A 44 4.86 -5.42 0.83
C MET A 44 3.55 -6.06 1.30
N ILE A 45 3.12 -5.75 2.51
CA ILE A 45 1.83 -6.25 3.04
C ILE A 45 0.69 -5.81 2.14
N ILE A 46 0.68 -4.54 1.74
CA ILE A 46 -0.35 -3.99 0.84
C ILE A 46 -0.34 -4.74 -0.49
N GLY A 47 0.83 -4.90 -1.09
CA GLY A 47 0.97 -5.59 -2.38
C GLY A 47 0.49 -7.02 -2.33
N GLU A 48 0.85 -7.75 -1.28
CA GLU A 48 0.43 -9.14 -1.11
C GLU A 48 -1.07 -9.27 -0.86
N ALA A 49 -1.63 -8.40 -0.04
CA ALA A 49 -3.06 -8.41 0.23
C ALA A 49 -3.86 -8.14 -1.06
N CYS A 50 -3.45 -7.15 -1.84
CA CYS A 50 -4.12 -6.82 -3.10
C CYS A 50 -4.00 -7.97 -4.11
N ARG A 51 -2.84 -8.61 -4.18
CA ARG A 51 -2.63 -9.74 -5.09
C ARG A 51 -3.50 -10.93 -4.74
N ALA A 52 -3.79 -11.11 -3.47
CA ALA A 52 -4.56 -12.25 -2.98
C ALA A 52 -6.08 -12.05 -3.04
N LEU A 53 -6.56 -10.89 -3.48
CA LEU A 53 -7.98 -10.65 -3.65
C LEU A 53 -8.54 -11.59 -4.73
N SER A 54 -9.78 -12.05 -4.52
CA SER A 54 -10.39 -13.07 -5.36
C SER A 54 -10.65 -12.58 -6.80
N PRO A 55 -10.77 -13.50 -7.78
CA PRO A 55 -11.17 -13.12 -9.14
C PRO A 55 -12.53 -12.43 -9.18
N ASP A 56 -13.47 -12.87 -8.35
CA ASP A 56 -14.79 -12.23 -8.27
C ASP A 56 -14.68 -10.79 -7.83
N PHE A 57 -13.86 -10.53 -6.84
CA PHE A 57 -13.61 -9.17 -6.38
C PHE A 57 -13.02 -8.30 -7.50
N ARG A 58 -12.05 -8.84 -8.22
CA ARG A 58 -11.39 -8.11 -9.31
C ARG A 58 -12.36 -7.77 -10.44
N THR A 59 -13.30 -8.66 -10.73
CA THR A 59 -14.34 -8.43 -11.72
C THR A 59 -15.29 -7.34 -11.27
N LYS A 60 -15.67 -7.36 -10.01
CA LYS A 60 -16.62 -6.41 -9.43
C LYS A 60 -16.03 -5.01 -9.25
N HIS A 61 -14.74 -4.93 -9.00
CA HIS A 61 -14.01 -3.67 -8.76
C HIS A 61 -12.79 -3.59 -9.67
N PRO A 62 -12.97 -3.36 -10.98
CA PRO A 62 -11.86 -3.40 -11.93
C PRO A 62 -10.97 -2.16 -11.86
N ALA A 63 -9.77 -2.34 -12.29
CA ALA A 63 -8.76 -1.35 -12.69
C ALA A 63 -8.02 -0.57 -11.60
N GLU A 64 -8.63 0.34 -10.89
CA GLU A 64 -7.92 1.33 -10.05
C GLU A 64 -7.01 0.71 -8.98
N VAL A 65 -7.55 -0.23 -8.22
CA VAL A 65 -6.81 -0.86 -7.11
C VAL A 65 -5.62 -1.67 -7.64
N TRP A 66 -5.77 -2.27 -8.82
CA TRP A 66 -4.75 -3.14 -9.39
C TRP A 66 -3.59 -2.37 -10.00
N VAL A 67 -3.88 -1.22 -10.59
CA VAL A 67 -2.83 -0.33 -11.10
C VAL A 67 -1.97 0.16 -9.94
N LEU A 68 -2.59 0.54 -8.83
CA LEU A 68 -1.87 0.95 -7.63
C LEU A 68 -1.05 -0.20 -7.04
N ALA A 69 -1.63 -1.41 -6.98
CA ALA A 69 -0.91 -2.59 -6.49
C ALA A 69 0.29 -2.93 -7.36
N ALA A 70 0.17 -2.79 -8.67
CA ALA A 70 1.29 -3.01 -9.59
C ALA A 70 2.40 -1.98 -9.38
N GLY A 71 2.04 -0.71 -9.12
CA GLY A 71 3.00 0.33 -8.80
C GLY A 71 3.78 0.03 -7.53
N LEU A 72 3.08 -0.45 -6.50
CA LEU A 72 3.72 -0.84 -5.24
C LEU A 72 4.70 -2.00 -5.44
N ARG A 73 4.35 -2.96 -6.29
CA ARG A 73 5.22 -4.08 -6.61
C ARG A 73 6.51 -3.62 -7.28
N ASN A 74 6.43 -2.62 -8.16
CA ASN A 74 7.61 -2.07 -8.81
C ASN A 74 8.56 -1.42 -7.79
N VAL A 75 8.01 -0.71 -6.82
CA VAL A 75 8.78 -0.14 -5.72
C VAL A 75 9.53 -1.23 -4.97
N ILE A 76 8.85 -2.33 -4.65
CA ILE A 76 9.43 -3.45 -3.90
C ILE A 76 10.54 -4.15 -4.69
N VAL A 77 10.32 -4.39 -5.99
CA VAL A 77 11.27 -5.14 -6.83
C VAL A 77 12.59 -4.39 -7.02
N HIS A 78 12.55 -3.06 -7.01
CA HIS A 78 13.75 -2.25 -7.22
C HIS A 78 14.59 -2.00 -5.96
N GLU A 79 14.26 -2.67 -4.85
CA GLU A 79 14.83 -2.37 -3.55
C GLU A 79 16.00 -3.24 -3.10
N TYR A 80 16.66 -3.93 -4.01
CA TYR A 80 17.77 -4.81 -3.64
C TYR A 80 18.95 -4.06 -3.01
N PHE A 81 19.14 -2.80 -3.36
CA PHE A 81 20.30 -2.01 -2.94
C PHE A 81 19.91 -0.71 -2.24
N GLY A 82 18.70 -0.68 -1.68
CA GLY A 82 18.17 0.50 -1.03
C GLY A 82 16.94 1.03 -1.73
N ILE A 83 16.25 1.97 -1.11
CA ILE A 83 15.03 2.52 -1.66
C ILE A 83 15.30 3.74 -2.52
N ASP A 84 14.47 3.92 -3.54
CA ASP A 84 14.38 5.19 -4.24
C ASP A 84 13.41 6.06 -3.43
N VAL A 85 13.96 6.97 -2.64
CA VAL A 85 13.19 7.80 -1.69
C VAL A 85 12.12 8.62 -2.40
N GLU A 86 12.42 9.15 -3.59
CA GLU A 86 11.43 9.96 -4.32
C GLU A 86 10.26 9.11 -4.77
N VAL A 87 10.52 7.91 -5.28
CA VAL A 87 9.46 6.98 -5.70
C VAL A 87 8.60 6.57 -4.52
N VAL A 88 9.23 6.17 -3.42
CA VAL A 88 8.51 5.73 -2.21
C VAL A 88 7.70 6.89 -1.63
N TRP A 89 8.28 8.08 -1.57
CA TRP A 89 7.59 9.25 -1.04
C TRP A 89 6.38 9.62 -1.90
N ASN A 90 6.50 9.53 -3.22
CA ASN A 90 5.39 9.76 -4.13
C ASN A 90 4.24 8.76 -3.88
N VAL A 91 4.58 7.51 -3.63
CA VAL A 91 3.58 6.49 -3.26
C VAL A 91 2.85 6.91 -1.98
N ILE A 92 3.59 7.32 -0.95
CA ILE A 92 3.01 7.74 0.33
C ILE A 92 2.12 8.96 0.17
N GLU A 93 2.54 9.96 -0.59
CA GLU A 93 1.79 11.21 -0.73
C GLU A 93 0.57 11.09 -1.63
N HIS A 94 0.65 10.30 -2.69
CA HIS A 94 -0.38 10.28 -3.73
C HIS A 94 -1.10 8.94 -3.84
N ASP A 95 -0.36 7.84 -3.95
CA ASP A 95 -0.98 6.55 -4.21
C ASP A 95 -1.72 5.98 -3.00
N LEU A 96 -1.11 6.07 -1.82
CA LEU A 96 -1.72 5.52 -0.61
C LEU A 96 -3.00 6.25 -0.20
N PRO A 97 -3.09 7.59 -0.25
CA PRO A 97 -4.36 8.26 0.04
C PRO A 97 -5.47 7.86 -0.92
N ALA A 98 -5.17 7.72 -2.21
CA ALA A 98 -6.15 7.30 -3.21
C ALA A 98 -6.60 5.86 -2.96
N LEU A 99 -5.67 4.97 -2.66
CA LEU A 99 -5.97 3.57 -2.34
C LEU A 99 -6.82 3.48 -1.07
N LYS A 100 -6.44 4.21 -0.04
CA LYS A 100 -7.16 4.25 1.23
C LYS A 100 -8.62 4.65 1.02
N LYS A 101 -8.85 5.72 0.27
CA LYS A 101 -10.19 6.20 -0.04
C LYS A 101 -11.00 5.13 -0.76
N ARG A 102 -10.41 4.49 -1.78
CA ARG A 102 -11.10 3.47 -2.55
C ARG A 102 -11.45 2.25 -1.71
N VAL A 103 -10.53 1.80 -0.87
CA VAL A 103 -10.77 0.66 0.02
C VAL A 103 -11.90 0.98 1.01
N TRP A 104 -11.89 2.19 1.59
CA TRP A 104 -12.98 2.63 2.47
C TRP A 104 -14.34 2.59 1.77
N GLU A 105 -14.41 3.09 0.53
CA GLU A 105 -15.65 3.09 -0.23
C GLU A 105 -16.16 1.67 -0.50
N ILE A 106 -15.25 0.76 -0.87
CA ILE A 106 -15.61 -0.63 -1.14
C ILE A 106 -16.12 -1.32 0.13
N LEU A 107 -15.42 -1.14 1.25
CA LEU A 107 -15.85 -1.73 2.52
C LEU A 107 -17.20 -1.19 2.96
N ALA A 108 -17.48 0.09 2.73
CA ALA A 108 -18.78 0.68 3.05
C ALA A 108 -19.90 0.10 2.20
N GLN A 109 -19.63 -0.16 0.91
CA GLN A 109 -20.62 -0.76 0.01
C GLN A 109 -20.96 -2.19 0.37
N GLU A 110 -20.00 -2.92 0.96
CA GLU A 110 -20.15 -4.33 1.28
C GLU A 110 -20.54 -4.59 2.74
N ALA A 111 -20.76 -3.52 3.47
CA ALA A 111 -21.15 -3.60 4.88
C ALA A 111 -22.58 -4.15 5.05
#